data_b45010e115ad6c67aefcd3886cf9fac8
#
_entry.id   b45010e115ad6c67aefcd3886cf9fac8
#
_cell.length_a   1.000
_cell.length_b   1.000
_cell.length_c   1.000
_cell.angle_alpha   90.00
_cell.angle_beta   90.00
_cell.angle_gamma   90.00
#
_symmetry.space_group_name_H-M   'P 1'
#
loop_
_entity.id
_entity.type
_entity.pdbx_description
1 polymer ?
#
loop_
_entity_poly.entity_id
_entity_poly.type
_entity_poly.pdbx_seq_one_letter_code
_entity_poly.pdbx_strand_id
1 'polypeptide(L)'
;MMPALAPVQLPHSFLATPEEIIDEARNGRMYILVDDEDRENEGDLIIPAQMATPDAINFMARYGRGLICLAMTQQRVDQLGLEPMSRHNGTQFETAFTVSIEAREGVTTGISAADRARTIATAIDASKGRDDIVTPGHVFPLLAREGGVLVRAGHTEAAVDVARLAGLNPSGVICEILKDDGEMARLDDLIPFAQQHQLKIGTIRDLIAYRRRNDHLVERRAEMAFQSRCGADWRIVCYRNRITGGEVVALVKGQIDAAEPVMVRMHVHSPMADLFAEQDDRSGLLGRAMTKIGEEGRGVVVVLSSTAPDLVACIIRAREAGREESGARTVAVREYGIGAQVLTDLGIHRISLLSNSDTNFVGLDGYGIEIVDQQSLGCDI
;
A
#
# COMPACT_ATOMS: atom_id res chain seq x y z
N MET A 1 0.18 43.47 -16.44
CA MET A 1 0.16 42.55 -15.33
C MET A 1 -1.02 41.63 -15.56
N MET A 2 -0.79 40.49 -16.22
CA MET A 2 -1.82 39.48 -16.49
C MET A 2 -1.99 38.59 -15.26
N PRO A 3 -3.23 38.22 -14.89
CA PRO A 3 -3.43 37.31 -13.76
C PRO A 3 -2.92 35.91 -14.10
N ALA A 4 -2.21 35.31 -13.18
CA ALA A 4 -1.77 33.93 -13.28
C ALA A 4 -2.99 33.02 -13.44
N LEU A 5 -3.01 32.22 -14.49
CA LEU A 5 -4.01 31.20 -14.72
C LEU A 5 -3.87 30.15 -13.59
N ALA A 6 -4.95 29.89 -12.86
CA ALA A 6 -5.05 28.81 -11.93
C ALA A 6 -4.77 27.48 -12.65
N PRO A 7 -4.14 26.48 -11.98
CA PRO A 7 -3.90 25.19 -12.59
C PRO A 7 -5.25 24.57 -12.99
N VAL A 8 -5.35 24.22 -14.27
CA VAL A 8 -6.49 23.50 -14.81
C VAL A 8 -6.48 22.11 -14.14
N GLN A 9 -7.40 21.87 -13.23
CA GLN A 9 -7.74 20.51 -12.82
C GLN A 9 -8.34 19.81 -14.04
N LEU A 10 -7.55 18.95 -14.67
CA LEU A 10 -8.05 18.08 -15.75
C LEU A 10 -9.19 17.22 -15.15
N PRO A 11 -10.32 17.11 -15.84
CA PRO A 11 -11.42 16.30 -15.32
C PRO A 11 -10.98 14.84 -15.21
N HIS A 12 -11.28 14.19 -14.08
CA HIS A 12 -11.04 12.77 -13.78
C HIS A 12 -11.63 11.78 -14.81
N SER A 13 -12.23 12.25 -15.89
CA SER A 13 -12.91 11.44 -16.91
C SER A 13 -12.01 10.58 -17.80
N PHE A 14 -10.68 10.75 -17.75
CA PHE A 14 -9.73 9.95 -18.56
C PHE A 14 -9.07 8.83 -17.76
N LEU A 15 -9.13 8.89 -16.45
CA LEU A 15 -8.55 7.87 -15.59
C LEU A 15 -9.61 6.79 -15.29
N ALA A 16 -9.21 5.53 -15.46
CA ALA A 16 -10.02 4.37 -15.12
C ALA A 16 -10.00 4.14 -13.60
N THR A 17 -11.10 3.63 -13.07
CA THR A 17 -11.17 3.19 -11.67
C THR A 17 -10.31 1.94 -11.45
N PRO A 18 -9.90 1.64 -10.20
CA PRO A 18 -9.20 0.39 -9.90
C PRO A 18 -9.96 -0.86 -10.33
N GLU A 19 -11.28 -0.86 -10.19
CA GLU A 19 -12.16 -1.95 -10.63
C GLU A 19 -12.06 -2.16 -12.14
N GLU A 20 -12.06 -1.08 -12.92
CA GLU A 20 -11.90 -1.15 -14.37
C GLU A 20 -10.51 -1.68 -14.77
N ILE A 21 -9.44 -1.29 -14.09
CA ILE A 21 -8.09 -1.81 -14.32
C ILE A 21 -8.01 -3.31 -13.96
N ILE A 22 -8.62 -3.72 -12.85
CA ILE A 22 -8.70 -5.12 -12.44
C ILE A 22 -9.48 -5.94 -13.49
N ASP A 23 -10.53 -5.35 -14.08
CA ASP A 23 -11.29 -6.02 -15.14
C ASP A 23 -10.51 -6.12 -16.47
N GLU A 24 -9.69 -5.10 -16.82
CA GLU A 24 -8.74 -5.23 -17.96
C GLU A 24 -7.78 -6.40 -17.72
N ALA A 25 -7.17 -6.46 -16.52
CA ALA A 25 -6.26 -7.54 -16.14
C ALA A 25 -6.94 -8.91 -16.22
N ARG A 26 -8.15 -9.05 -15.66
CA ARG A 26 -8.93 -10.31 -15.67
C ARG A 26 -9.25 -10.78 -17.08
N ASN A 27 -9.48 -9.85 -18.00
CA ASN A 27 -9.76 -10.15 -19.40
C ASN A 27 -8.49 -10.28 -20.25
N GLY A 28 -7.29 -10.26 -19.66
CA GLY A 28 -6.02 -10.41 -20.37
C GLY A 28 -5.66 -9.22 -21.24
N ARG A 29 -6.26 -8.05 -21.00
CA ARG A 29 -5.95 -6.81 -21.71
C ARG A 29 -4.86 -6.02 -20.99
N MET A 30 -3.99 -5.40 -21.77
CA MET A 30 -2.95 -4.50 -21.30
C MET A 30 -3.57 -3.18 -20.81
N TYR A 31 -2.99 -2.58 -19.80
CA TYR A 31 -3.39 -1.29 -19.24
C TYR A 31 -2.15 -0.48 -18.86
N ILE A 32 -2.35 0.78 -18.54
CA ILE A 32 -1.30 1.69 -18.07
C ILE A 32 -1.57 2.01 -16.61
N LEU A 33 -0.54 1.94 -15.77
CA LEU A 33 -0.57 2.57 -14.45
C LEU A 33 0.45 3.70 -14.41
N VAL A 34 0.06 4.79 -13.76
CA VAL A 34 0.95 5.93 -13.47
C VAL A 34 1.19 6.02 -11.97
N ASP A 35 2.41 6.32 -11.58
CA ASP A 35 2.76 6.58 -10.20
C ASP A 35 2.68 8.07 -9.86
N ASP A 36 3.03 8.45 -8.63
CA ASP A 36 2.93 9.82 -8.16
C ASP A 36 3.98 10.73 -8.81
N GLU A 37 3.63 12.01 -9.02
CA GLU A 37 4.54 13.05 -9.54
C GLU A 37 5.77 13.23 -8.65
N ASP A 38 5.62 13.00 -7.33
CA ASP A 38 6.71 13.10 -6.35
C ASP A 38 7.61 11.84 -6.31
N ARG A 39 7.30 10.79 -7.11
CA ARG A 39 8.08 9.55 -7.16
C ARG A 39 8.88 9.47 -8.49
N GLU A 40 8.49 8.61 -9.43
CA GLU A 40 9.12 8.49 -10.76
C GLU A 40 8.38 9.37 -11.78
N ASN A 41 7.09 9.61 -11.52
CA ASN A 41 6.18 10.33 -12.43
C ASN A 41 6.17 9.70 -13.82
N GLU A 42 6.06 8.37 -13.87
CA GLU A 42 6.13 7.57 -15.10
C GLU A 42 4.86 6.76 -15.29
N GLY A 43 4.67 6.25 -16.51
CA GLY A 43 3.62 5.30 -16.82
C GLY A 43 4.16 4.04 -17.45
N ASP A 44 3.74 2.89 -16.92
CA ASP A 44 4.11 1.58 -17.43
C ASP A 44 2.95 0.91 -18.12
N LEU A 45 3.24 0.27 -19.27
CA LEU A 45 2.40 -0.78 -19.84
C LEU A 45 2.47 -2.01 -18.94
N ILE A 46 1.31 -2.51 -18.54
CA ILE A 46 1.22 -3.66 -17.64
C ILE A 46 0.26 -4.69 -18.21
N ILE A 47 0.63 -5.96 -18.12
CA ILE A 47 -0.21 -7.11 -18.40
C ILE A 47 0.05 -8.21 -17.37
N PRO A 48 -0.98 -8.94 -16.86
CA PRO A 48 -0.73 -10.12 -16.04
C PRO A 48 0.20 -11.11 -16.76
N ALA A 49 1.22 -11.63 -16.04
CA ALA A 49 2.26 -12.42 -16.69
C ALA A 49 1.74 -13.68 -17.38
N GLN A 50 0.66 -14.30 -16.88
CA GLN A 50 0.02 -15.46 -17.53
C GLN A 50 -0.65 -15.11 -18.87
N MET A 51 -0.88 -13.82 -19.14
CA MET A 51 -1.47 -13.30 -20.39
C MET A 51 -0.41 -12.66 -21.30
N ALA A 52 0.88 -12.74 -20.95
CA ALA A 52 1.99 -12.16 -21.71
C ALA A 52 2.31 -13.00 -22.95
N THR A 53 1.50 -12.84 -24.00
CA THR A 53 1.71 -13.47 -25.31
C THR A 53 2.88 -12.83 -26.06
N PRO A 54 3.44 -13.49 -27.11
CA PRO A 54 4.44 -12.87 -27.99
C PRO A 54 4.00 -11.50 -28.55
N ASP A 55 2.71 -11.36 -28.90
CA ASP A 55 2.16 -10.10 -29.41
C ASP A 55 2.18 -9.00 -28.32
N ALA A 56 1.84 -9.34 -27.08
CA ALA A 56 1.90 -8.41 -25.97
C ALA A 56 3.34 -7.94 -25.69
N ILE A 57 4.30 -8.86 -25.70
CA ILE A 57 5.73 -8.53 -25.55
C ILE A 57 6.24 -7.68 -26.71
N ASN A 58 5.83 -8.02 -27.94
CA ASN A 58 6.17 -7.21 -29.11
C ASN A 58 5.56 -5.81 -29.04
N PHE A 59 4.33 -5.67 -28.53
CA PHE A 59 3.70 -4.38 -28.31
C PHE A 59 4.50 -3.53 -27.32
N MET A 60 4.87 -4.09 -26.17
CA MET A 60 5.70 -3.43 -25.16
C MET A 60 7.05 -2.98 -25.74
N ALA A 61 7.75 -3.88 -26.45
CA ALA A 61 9.05 -3.57 -27.06
C ALA A 61 8.95 -2.47 -28.12
N ARG A 62 7.88 -2.45 -28.92
CA ARG A 62 7.70 -1.52 -30.04
C ARG A 62 7.21 -0.15 -29.57
N TYR A 63 6.24 -0.12 -28.68
CA TYR A 63 5.51 1.09 -28.32
C TYR A 63 5.87 1.61 -26.93
N GLY A 64 6.15 0.72 -25.95
CA GLY A 64 6.67 1.11 -24.64
C GLY A 64 8.11 1.57 -24.74
N ARG A 65 8.98 0.75 -25.35
CA ARG A 65 10.42 0.99 -25.55
C ARG A 65 11.26 0.93 -24.28
N GLY A 66 10.61 0.74 -23.13
CA GLY A 66 11.25 0.57 -21.82
C GLY A 66 11.86 -0.83 -21.64
N LEU A 67 12.29 -1.11 -20.43
CA LEU A 67 12.82 -2.42 -20.05
C LEU A 67 11.66 -3.37 -19.71
N ILE A 68 11.54 -4.48 -20.45
CA ILE A 68 10.52 -5.47 -20.16
C ILE A 68 10.94 -6.28 -18.93
N CYS A 69 10.22 -6.08 -17.83
CA CYS A 69 10.48 -6.69 -16.54
C CYS A 69 9.34 -7.62 -16.11
N LEU A 70 9.67 -8.65 -15.32
CA LEU A 70 8.72 -9.61 -14.77
C LEU A 70 8.61 -9.42 -13.26
N ALA A 71 7.55 -8.75 -12.79
CA ALA A 71 7.24 -8.59 -11.38
C ALA A 71 6.71 -9.90 -10.79
N MET A 72 7.31 -10.37 -9.69
CA MET A 72 6.92 -11.62 -9.02
C MET A 72 6.94 -11.47 -7.50
N THR A 73 6.25 -12.41 -6.82
CA THR A 73 6.29 -12.52 -5.35
C THR A 73 7.61 -13.12 -4.86
N GLN A 74 7.96 -12.85 -3.58
CA GLN A 74 9.12 -13.47 -2.92
C GLN A 74 9.07 -14.99 -3.02
N GLN A 75 7.92 -15.59 -2.76
CA GLN A 75 7.75 -17.04 -2.83
C GLN A 75 8.18 -17.60 -4.20
N ARG A 76 7.81 -16.90 -5.29
CA ARG A 76 8.16 -17.37 -6.65
C ARG A 76 9.64 -17.17 -6.94
N VAL A 77 10.21 -16.06 -6.54
CA VAL A 77 11.65 -15.77 -6.67
C VAL A 77 12.47 -16.85 -5.94
N ASP A 78 12.07 -17.23 -4.72
CA ASP A 78 12.73 -18.28 -3.93
C ASP A 78 12.64 -19.66 -4.58
N GLN A 79 11.46 -20.03 -5.13
CA GLN A 79 11.26 -21.30 -5.84
C GLN A 79 12.15 -21.42 -7.09
N LEU A 80 12.39 -20.31 -7.78
CA LEU A 80 13.29 -20.25 -8.93
C LEU A 80 14.75 -20.13 -8.51
N GLY A 81 15.05 -19.87 -7.24
CA GLY A 81 16.40 -19.70 -6.70
C GLY A 81 17.12 -18.48 -7.28
N LEU A 82 16.40 -17.39 -7.53
CA LEU A 82 16.97 -16.17 -8.11
C LEU A 82 17.66 -15.34 -7.04
N GLU A 83 18.90 -14.99 -7.30
CA GLU A 83 19.68 -14.10 -6.45
C GLU A 83 19.44 -12.62 -6.84
N PRO A 84 19.56 -11.66 -5.90
CA PRO A 84 19.57 -10.24 -6.23
C PRO A 84 20.66 -9.94 -7.27
N MET A 85 20.36 -9.05 -8.22
CA MET A 85 21.31 -8.63 -9.26
C MET A 85 22.55 -7.94 -8.66
N SER A 86 22.38 -7.27 -7.51
CA SER A 86 23.46 -6.62 -6.78
C SER A 86 23.33 -6.91 -5.27
N ARG A 87 24.47 -7.12 -4.60
CA ARG A 87 24.53 -7.26 -3.13
C ARG A 87 24.20 -5.95 -2.42
N HIS A 88 24.45 -4.81 -3.06
CA HIS A 88 24.17 -3.48 -2.55
C HIS A 88 23.30 -2.75 -3.57
N ASN A 89 22.01 -2.60 -3.26
CA ASN A 89 21.10 -1.83 -4.10
C ASN A 89 21.31 -0.34 -3.81
N GLY A 90 21.90 0.38 -4.77
CA GLY A 90 22.13 1.82 -4.70
C GLY A 90 21.14 2.64 -5.54
N THR A 91 20.07 2.03 -6.04
CA THR A 91 19.08 2.76 -6.84
C THR A 91 18.22 3.66 -5.94
N GLN A 92 17.84 4.83 -6.45
CA GLN A 92 17.08 5.84 -5.71
C GLN A 92 15.75 5.29 -5.12
N PHE A 93 15.09 4.41 -5.84
CA PHE A 93 13.78 3.83 -5.47
C PHE A 93 13.88 2.38 -5.00
N GLU A 94 15.10 1.87 -4.78
CA GLU A 94 15.37 0.52 -4.28
C GLU A 94 14.67 -0.60 -5.07
N THR A 95 14.52 -0.44 -6.40
CA THR A 95 13.92 -1.47 -7.25
C THR A 95 14.70 -2.77 -7.15
N ALA A 96 14.02 -3.83 -6.72
CA ALA A 96 14.64 -5.09 -6.34
C ALA A 96 14.84 -6.02 -7.56
N PHE A 97 15.78 -5.68 -8.42
CA PHE A 97 16.19 -6.53 -9.53
C PHE A 97 16.84 -7.82 -9.03
N THR A 98 16.44 -8.94 -9.63
CA THR A 98 17.18 -10.20 -9.55
C THR A 98 18.05 -10.39 -10.79
N VAL A 99 18.88 -11.42 -10.79
CA VAL A 99 19.62 -11.83 -12.01
C VAL A 99 18.64 -12.05 -13.15
N SER A 100 19.02 -11.61 -14.38
CA SER A 100 18.19 -11.82 -15.56
C SER A 100 18.12 -13.30 -15.94
N ILE A 101 17.01 -13.71 -16.52
CA ILE A 101 16.68 -15.12 -16.78
C ILE A 101 16.37 -15.41 -18.24
N GLU A 102 16.54 -16.68 -18.60
CA GLU A 102 16.09 -17.29 -19.85
C GLU A 102 15.45 -18.64 -19.55
N ALA A 103 14.41 -19.04 -20.33
CA ALA A 103 13.95 -20.42 -20.28
C ALA A 103 15.06 -21.36 -20.80
N ARG A 104 15.28 -22.49 -20.10
CA ARG A 104 16.28 -23.46 -20.52
C ARG A 104 15.95 -24.10 -21.86
N GLU A 105 14.65 -24.26 -22.15
CA GLU A 105 14.15 -24.94 -23.36
C GLU A 105 13.08 -24.12 -24.07
N GLY A 106 13.01 -24.28 -25.38
CA GLY A 106 12.00 -23.67 -26.23
C GLY A 106 12.26 -22.22 -26.60
N VAL A 107 13.52 -21.77 -26.47
CA VAL A 107 14.00 -20.44 -26.90
C VAL A 107 15.10 -20.59 -27.92
N THR A 108 15.36 -19.54 -28.71
CA THR A 108 16.46 -19.48 -29.66
C THR A 108 17.63 -18.65 -29.08
N THR A 109 17.66 -17.35 -29.35
CA THR A 109 18.66 -16.41 -28.80
C THR A 109 18.15 -15.67 -27.56
N GLY A 110 16.88 -15.87 -27.19
CA GLY A 110 16.28 -15.32 -25.98
C GLY A 110 15.65 -13.93 -26.13
N ILE A 111 16.12 -13.09 -27.03
CA ILE A 111 15.71 -11.68 -27.13
C ILE A 111 14.40 -11.48 -27.90
N SER A 112 13.98 -12.43 -28.75
CA SER A 112 12.75 -12.27 -29.52
C SER A 112 11.51 -12.16 -28.63
N ALA A 113 10.46 -11.54 -29.11
CA ALA A 113 9.21 -11.46 -28.35
C ALA A 113 8.67 -12.86 -27.99
N ALA A 114 8.80 -13.83 -28.88
CA ALA A 114 8.41 -15.21 -28.64
C ALA A 114 9.28 -15.88 -27.54
N ASP A 115 10.61 -15.68 -27.57
CA ASP A 115 11.52 -16.23 -26.58
C ASP A 115 11.27 -15.63 -25.19
N ARG A 116 11.08 -14.30 -25.10
CA ARG A 116 10.78 -13.63 -23.83
C ARG A 116 9.41 -14.05 -23.27
N ALA A 117 8.37 -14.17 -24.11
CA ALA A 117 7.08 -14.69 -23.69
C ALA A 117 7.20 -16.14 -23.18
N ARG A 118 8.02 -16.99 -23.85
CA ARG A 118 8.31 -18.35 -23.40
C ARG A 118 9.01 -18.36 -22.04
N THR A 119 10.00 -17.49 -21.84
CA THR A 119 10.71 -17.35 -20.58
C THR A 119 9.79 -16.92 -19.44
N ILE A 120 8.93 -15.93 -19.69
CA ILE A 120 7.92 -15.47 -18.72
C ILE A 120 6.97 -16.62 -18.35
N ALA A 121 6.42 -17.33 -19.35
CA ALA A 121 5.52 -18.45 -19.11
C ALA A 121 6.18 -19.56 -18.28
N THR A 122 7.45 -19.87 -18.55
CA THR A 122 8.24 -20.84 -17.76
C THR A 122 8.47 -20.33 -16.34
N ALA A 123 8.83 -19.04 -16.18
CA ALA A 123 9.12 -18.45 -14.87
C ALA A 123 7.90 -18.40 -13.93
N ILE A 124 6.67 -18.30 -14.46
CA ILE A 124 5.45 -18.23 -13.62
C ILE A 124 4.75 -19.58 -13.42
N ASP A 125 5.15 -20.62 -14.15
CA ASP A 125 4.56 -21.97 -14.06
C ASP A 125 4.95 -22.61 -12.73
N ALA A 126 3.96 -22.88 -11.88
CA ALA A 126 4.15 -23.46 -10.56
C ALA A 126 4.78 -24.87 -10.59
N SER A 127 4.69 -25.60 -11.71
CA SER A 127 5.30 -26.91 -11.91
C SER A 127 6.81 -26.82 -12.26
N LYS A 128 7.31 -25.63 -12.57
CA LYS A 128 8.68 -25.34 -12.99
C LYS A 128 9.50 -24.76 -11.86
N GLY A 129 10.81 -24.97 -11.89
CA GLY A 129 11.74 -24.54 -10.85
C GLY A 129 13.05 -24.02 -11.42
N ARG A 130 14.08 -24.00 -10.55
CA ARG A 130 15.43 -23.54 -10.87
C ARG A 130 16.04 -24.21 -12.09
N ASP A 131 15.74 -25.49 -12.29
CA ASP A 131 16.33 -26.28 -13.38
C ASP A 131 15.70 -25.99 -14.74
N ASP A 132 14.55 -25.28 -14.79
CA ASP A 132 13.86 -24.93 -16.01
C ASP A 132 14.27 -23.58 -16.58
N ILE A 133 15.10 -22.82 -15.85
CA ILE A 133 15.63 -21.52 -16.26
C ILE A 133 17.15 -21.51 -16.23
N VAL A 134 17.73 -20.56 -16.95
CA VAL A 134 19.17 -20.25 -16.95
C VAL A 134 19.38 -18.76 -16.70
N THR A 135 20.55 -18.41 -16.20
CA THR A 135 21.01 -17.04 -15.98
C THR A 135 22.39 -16.85 -16.59
N PRO A 136 22.72 -15.68 -17.18
CA PRO A 136 21.82 -14.55 -17.45
C PRO A 136 20.90 -14.80 -18.63
N GLY A 137 19.91 -13.90 -18.84
CA GLY A 137 18.98 -13.97 -19.96
C GLY A 137 18.43 -12.59 -20.34
N HIS A 138 17.31 -12.58 -21.06
CA HIS A 138 16.72 -11.36 -21.64
C HIS A 138 15.38 -10.94 -20.98
N VAL A 139 14.96 -11.59 -19.89
CA VAL A 139 13.87 -11.17 -19.03
C VAL A 139 14.44 -10.79 -17.69
N PHE A 140 14.00 -9.66 -17.14
CA PHE A 140 14.50 -9.06 -15.90
C PHE A 140 13.45 -9.23 -14.78
N PRO A 141 13.60 -10.21 -13.89
CA PRO A 141 12.66 -10.38 -12.79
C PRO A 141 12.85 -9.30 -11.73
N LEU A 142 11.73 -8.80 -11.21
CA LEU A 142 11.65 -7.85 -10.10
C LEU A 142 10.92 -8.50 -8.94
N LEU A 143 11.49 -8.38 -7.76
CA LEU A 143 10.89 -8.83 -6.53
C LEU A 143 9.93 -7.77 -5.98
N ALA A 144 8.64 -8.05 -5.96
CA ALA A 144 7.65 -7.21 -5.31
C ALA A 144 7.75 -7.33 -3.77
N ARG A 145 7.65 -6.20 -3.07
CA ARG A 145 7.61 -6.18 -1.61
C ARG A 145 6.35 -6.88 -1.10
N GLU A 146 6.49 -7.68 -0.04
CA GLU A 146 5.34 -8.26 0.66
C GLU A 146 4.43 -7.13 1.18
N GLY A 147 3.12 -7.26 1.01
CA GLY A 147 2.15 -6.18 1.24
C GLY A 147 1.85 -5.33 0.01
N GLY A 148 2.62 -5.45 -1.08
CA GLY A 148 2.36 -4.82 -2.36
C GLY A 148 2.38 -3.30 -2.32
N VAL A 149 1.47 -2.63 -3.04
CA VAL A 149 1.40 -1.15 -3.12
C VAL A 149 1.14 -0.47 -1.79
N LEU A 150 0.68 -1.20 -0.76
CA LEU A 150 0.50 -0.66 0.58
C LEU A 150 1.83 -0.46 1.33
N VAL A 151 2.90 -1.13 0.88
CA VAL A 151 4.25 -1.03 1.43
C VAL A 151 5.15 -0.17 0.53
N ARG A 152 5.12 -0.41 -0.78
CA ARG A 152 5.89 0.35 -1.78
C ARG A 152 4.99 0.70 -2.96
N ALA A 153 4.79 2.00 -3.18
CA ALA A 153 3.90 2.54 -4.21
C ALA A 153 4.55 2.52 -5.60
N GLY A 154 5.04 1.34 -6.04
CA GLY A 154 5.74 1.17 -7.32
C GLY A 154 5.00 0.26 -8.31
N HIS A 155 5.34 0.37 -9.60
CA HIS A 155 4.76 -0.42 -10.68
C HIS A 155 4.95 -1.93 -10.48
N THR A 156 6.09 -2.35 -9.91
CA THR A 156 6.38 -3.75 -9.55
C THR A 156 5.31 -4.34 -8.63
N GLU A 157 5.02 -3.64 -7.53
CA GLU A 157 4.02 -4.03 -6.55
C GLU A 157 2.61 -3.95 -7.14
N ALA A 158 2.34 -2.89 -7.91
CA ALA A 158 1.03 -2.67 -8.54
C ALA A 158 0.69 -3.79 -9.54
N ALA A 159 1.64 -4.24 -10.34
CA ALA A 159 1.44 -5.32 -11.31
C ALA A 159 1.07 -6.65 -10.63
N VAL A 160 1.76 -7.00 -9.53
CA VAL A 160 1.47 -8.20 -8.74
C VAL A 160 0.11 -8.09 -8.04
N ASP A 161 -0.20 -6.92 -7.48
CA ASP A 161 -1.47 -6.68 -6.78
C ASP A 161 -2.66 -6.75 -7.71
N VAL A 162 -2.61 -6.08 -8.86
CA VAL A 162 -3.71 -6.11 -9.84
C VAL A 162 -3.93 -7.53 -10.35
N ALA A 163 -2.86 -8.28 -10.65
CA ALA A 163 -2.98 -9.68 -11.06
C ALA A 163 -3.67 -10.53 -9.96
N ARG A 164 -3.26 -10.36 -8.70
CA ARG A 164 -3.87 -11.03 -7.53
C ARG A 164 -5.34 -10.65 -7.36
N LEU A 165 -5.69 -9.36 -7.45
CA LEU A 165 -7.06 -8.86 -7.34
C LEU A 165 -7.95 -9.33 -8.49
N ALA A 166 -7.37 -9.55 -9.67
CA ALA A 166 -8.04 -10.15 -10.81
C ALA A 166 -8.27 -11.67 -10.68
N GLY A 167 -7.73 -12.31 -9.61
CA GLY A 167 -7.80 -13.76 -9.40
C GLY A 167 -6.84 -14.57 -10.25
N LEU A 168 -5.76 -13.94 -10.74
CA LEU A 168 -4.75 -14.51 -11.61
C LEU A 168 -3.47 -14.87 -10.82
N ASN A 169 -2.51 -15.50 -11.50
CA ASN A 169 -1.17 -15.71 -10.93
C ASN A 169 -0.61 -14.34 -10.49
N PRO A 170 -0.13 -14.20 -9.24
CA PRO A 170 0.34 -12.93 -8.70
C PRO A 170 1.70 -12.53 -9.28
N SER A 171 1.69 -12.24 -10.56
CA SER A 171 2.83 -11.81 -11.37
C SER A 171 2.36 -10.95 -12.54
N GLY A 172 3.18 -9.97 -12.93
CA GLY A 172 2.86 -9.09 -14.05
C GLY A 172 4.09 -8.75 -14.86
N VAL A 173 3.89 -8.50 -16.15
CA VAL A 173 4.93 -7.93 -17.02
C VAL A 173 4.71 -6.44 -17.09
N ILE A 174 5.78 -5.67 -16.88
CA ILE A 174 5.77 -4.23 -16.91
C ILE A 174 6.80 -3.71 -17.92
N CYS A 175 6.54 -2.55 -18.49
CA CYS A 175 7.45 -1.88 -19.41
C CYS A 175 7.16 -0.39 -19.41
N GLU A 176 8.13 0.42 -19.11
CA GLU A 176 8.03 1.88 -19.11
C GLU A 176 7.68 2.41 -20.52
N ILE A 177 6.99 3.55 -20.57
CA ILE A 177 6.62 4.19 -21.83
C ILE A 177 7.51 5.41 -22.08
N LEU A 178 8.26 5.38 -23.18
CA LEU A 178 9.10 6.45 -23.64
C LEU A 178 8.48 7.16 -24.84
N LYS A 179 8.67 8.46 -24.93
CA LYS A 179 8.35 9.27 -26.12
C LYS A 179 9.29 8.96 -27.28
N ASP A 180 8.96 9.48 -28.48
CA ASP A 180 9.78 9.29 -29.69
C ASP A 180 11.19 9.90 -29.58
N ASP A 181 11.34 10.93 -28.75
CA ASP A 181 12.63 11.58 -28.46
C ASP A 181 13.49 10.81 -27.43
N GLY A 182 12.94 9.75 -26.85
CA GLY A 182 13.62 8.91 -25.84
C GLY A 182 13.43 9.36 -24.40
N GLU A 183 12.73 10.49 -24.14
CA GLU A 183 12.37 10.92 -22.81
C GLU A 183 11.18 10.11 -22.27
N MET A 184 11.02 10.08 -20.95
CA MET A 184 9.89 9.40 -20.32
C MET A 184 8.57 10.09 -20.63
N ALA A 185 7.56 9.30 -21.02
CA ALA A 185 6.21 9.81 -21.21
C ALA A 185 5.57 10.16 -19.85
N ARG A 186 4.98 11.35 -19.77
CA ARG A 186 4.23 11.83 -18.61
C ARG A 186 2.72 11.74 -18.88
N LEU A 187 1.88 12.00 -17.89
CA LEU A 187 0.43 11.84 -18.00
C LEU A 187 -0.16 12.49 -19.27
N ASP A 188 0.30 13.70 -19.60
CA ASP A 188 -0.17 14.42 -20.80
C ASP A 188 0.22 13.71 -22.12
N ASP A 189 1.34 12.98 -22.13
CA ASP A 189 1.78 12.17 -23.27
C ASP A 189 1.07 10.81 -23.30
N LEU A 190 0.76 10.26 -22.11
CA LEU A 190 0.11 8.96 -21.95
C LEU A 190 -1.36 8.97 -22.35
N ILE A 191 -2.08 10.08 -22.17
CA ILE A 191 -3.49 10.20 -22.57
C ILE A 191 -3.67 9.94 -24.08
N PRO A 192 -3.01 10.69 -25.00
CA PRO A 192 -3.13 10.40 -26.43
C PRO A 192 -2.60 9.04 -26.83
N PHE A 193 -1.54 8.56 -26.19
CA PHE A 193 -1.03 7.19 -26.40
C PHE A 193 -2.08 6.13 -26.05
N ALA A 194 -2.71 6.24 -24.89
CA ALA A 194 -3.76 5.32 -24.47
C ALA A 194 -4.99 5.35 -25.38
N GLN A 195 -5.41 6.54 -25.85
CA GLN A 195 -6.49 6.70 -26.81
C GLN A 195 -6.17 6.02 -28.13
N GLN A 196 -4.96 6.22 -28.67
CA GLN A 196 -4.50 5.61 -29.92
C GLN A 196 -4.50 4.07 -29.84
N HIS A 197 -4.11 3.53 -28.71
CA HIS A 197 -3.96 2.08 -28.52
C HIS A 197 -5.13 1.42 -27.80
N GLN A 198 -6.18 2.19 -27.46
CA GLN A 198 -7.38 1.72 -26.74
C GLN A 198 -7.05 1.09 -25.38
N LEU A 199 -6.12 1.70 -24.67
CA LEU A 199 -5.71 1.27 -23.34
C LEU A 199 -6.38 2.12 -22.26
N LYS A 200 -6.64 1.54 -21.09
CA LYS A 200 -7.06 2.29 -19.91
C LYS A 200 -5.84 2.77 -19.12
N ILE A 201 -5.96 3.95 -18.51
CA ILE A 201 -4.96 4.50 -17.58
C ILE A 201 -5.56 4.52 -16.18
N GLY A 202 -4.90 3.90 -15.23
CA GLY A 202 -5.19 4.02 -13.80
C GLY A 202 -4.02 4.64 -13.05
N THR A 203 -4.23 4.93 -11.75
CA THR A 203 -3.17 5.43 -10.87
C THR A 203 -2.85 4.45 -9.76
N ILE A 204 -1.58 4.37 -9.38
CA ILE A 204 -1.16 3.57 -8.21
C ILE A 204 -1.78 4.14 -6.93
N ARG A 205 -1.99 5.46 -6.85
CA ARG A 205 -2.68 6.14 -5.74
C ARG A 205 -4.10 5.60 -5.54
N ASP A 206 -4.89 5.48 -6.62
CA ASP A 206 -6.25 4.96 -6.54
C ASP A 206 -6.27 3.46 -6.20
N LEU A 207 -5.30 2.69 -6.71
CA LEU A 207 -5.14 1.28 -6.33
C LEU A 207 -4.82 1.12 -4.84
N ILE A 208 -3.98 1.98 -4.27
CA ILE A 208 -3.70 2.03 -2.82
C ILE A 208 -4.99 2.32 -2.04
N ALA A 209 -5.77 3.33 -2.48
CA ALA A 209 -7.03 3.68 -1.84
C ALA A 209 -8.05 2.52 -1.92
N TYR A 210 -8.12 1.86 -3.07
CA TYR A 210 -8.95 0.67 -3.27
C TYR A 210 -8.56 -0.47 -2.32
N ARG A 211 -7.27 -0.82 -2.26
CA ARG A 211 -6.78 -1.89 -1.39
C ARG A 211 -7.00 -1.59 0.10
N ARG A 212 -6.80 -0.33 0.51
CA ARG A 212 -7.08 0.09 1.90
C ARG A 212 -8.53 -0.13 2.29
N ARG A 213 -9.47 0.07 1.37
CA ARG A 213 -10.92 -0.11 1.61
C ARG A 213 -11.36 -1.58 1.56
N ASN A 214 -10.76 -2.38 0.67
CA ASN A 214 -11.26 -3.72 0.33
C ASN A 214 -10.44 -4.87 0.94
N ASP A 215 -9.16 -4.65 1.30
CA ASP A 215 -8.32 -5.69 1.91
C ASP A 215 -8.59 -5.79 3.41
N HIS A 216 -8.72 -7.01 3.91
CA HIS A 216 -8.73 -7.30 5.35
C HIS A 216 -7.29 -7.34 5.87
N LEU A 217 -6.81 -6.21 6.38
CA LEU A 217 -5.42 -6.02 6.80
C LEU A 217 -5.18 -6.37 8.26
N VAL A 218 -6.25 -6.61 9.04
CA VAL A 218 -6.17 -6.95 10.45
C VAL A 218 -6.66 -8.37 10.70
N GLU A 219 -6.00 -9.05 11.63
CA GLU A 219 -6.34 -10.40 12.05
C GLU A 219 -6.43 -10.43 13.57
N ARG A 220 -7.60 -10.76 14.12
CA ARG A 220 -7.79 -10.92 15.57
C ARG A 220 -6.98 -12.12 16.06
N ARG A 221 -6.14 -11.95 17.08
CA ARG A 221 -5.21 -12.96 17.58
C ARG A 221 -5.56 -13.44 18.99
N ALA A 222 -5.92 -12.53 19.86
CA ALA A 222 -6.19 -12.84 21.26
C ALA A 222 -7.12 -11.80 21.87
N GLU A 223 -7.86 -12.20 22.91
CA GLU A 223 -8.62 -11.29 23.73
C GLU A 223 -8.69 -11.75 25.19
N MET A 224 -8.81 -10.80 26.11
CA MET A 224 -9.03 -11.08 27.53
C MET A 224 -9.66 -9.87 28.24
N ALA A 225 -10.34 -10.13 29.35
CA ALA A 225 -10.75 -9.09 30.27
C ALA A 225 -9.58 -8.64 31.15
N PHE A 226 -9.51 -7.34 31.48
CA PHE A 226 -8.53 -6.82 32.44
C PHE A 226 -9.08 -5.63 33.19
N GLN A 227 -8.46 -5.34 34.34
CA GLN A 227 -8.77 -4.20 35.19
C GLN A 227 -7.76 -3.07 34.95
N SER A 228 -8.24 -1.85 34.72
CA SER A 228 -7.41 -0.67 34.56
C SER A 228 -7.72 0.37 35.66
N ARG A 229 -6.71 1.15 36.04
CA ARG A 229 -6.91 2.32 36.89
C ARG A 229 -7.80 3.39 36.19
N CYS A 230 -7.81 3.38 34.87
CA CYS A 230 -8.61 4.28 34.04
C CYS A 230 -9.85 3.54 33.57
N GLY A 231 -10.99 3.76 34.23
CA GLY A 231 -12.30 3.21 33.80
C GLY A 231 -12.59 1.78 34.21
N ALA A 232 -11.87 1.17 35.18
CA ALA A 232 -12.10 -0.15 35.77
C ALA A 232 -12.07 -1.32 34.73
N ASP A 233 -13.21 -1.99 34.51
CA ASP A 233 -13.28 -3.19 33.66
C ASP A 233 -13.19 -2.89 32.18
N TRP A 234 -12.25 -3.55 31.50
CA TRP A 234 -12.03 -3.49 30.06
C TRP A 234 -11.87 -4.89 29.47
N ARG A 235 -12.09 -4.98 28.18
CA ARG A 235 -11.70 -6.13 27.35
C ARG A 235 -10.63 -5.65 26.37
N ILE A 236 -9.46 -6.28 26.39
CA ILE A 236 -8.39 -6.04 25.43
C ILE A 236 -8.52 -7.05 24.30
N VAL A 237 -8.45 -6.57 23.06
CA VAL A 237 -8.43 -7.37 21.84
C VAL A 237 -7.16 -7.04 21.07
N CYS A 238 -6.33 -8.04 20.84
CA CYS A 238 -5.09 -7.90 20.09
C CYS A 238 -5.32 -8.32 18.64
N TYR A 239 -4.90 -7.47 17.72
CA TYR A 239 -4.90 -7.70 16.28
C TYR A 239 -3.48 -7.70 15.75
N ARG A 240 -3.24 -8.49 14.71
CA ARG A 240 -2.02 -8.44 13.91
C ARG A 240 -2.29 -7.69 12.61
N ASN A 241 -1.46 -6.70 12.29
CA ASN A 241 -1.42 -6.10 10.97
C ASN A 241 -0.73 -7.08 10.02
N ARG A 242 -1.45 -7.55 9.01
CA ARG A 242 -0.94 -8.55 8.04
C ARG A 242 0.16 -8.01 7.13
N ILE A 243 0.26 -6.68 6.99
CA ILE A 243 1.27 -6.04 6.13
C ILE A 243 2.59 -5.88 6.88
N THR A 244 2.52 -5.27 8.08
CA THR A 244 3.73 -4.91 8.84
C THR A 244 4.13 -5.98 9.84
N GLY A 245 3.25 -6.96 10.12
CA GLY A 245 3.42 -7.95 11.18
C GLY A 245 3.24 -7.38 12.59
N GLY A 246 3.01 -6.07 12.71
CA GLY A 246 2.87 -5.39 14.00
C GLY A 246 1.54 -5.64 14.69
N GLU A 247 1.49 -5.33 15.98
CA GLU A 247 0.29 -5.46 16.80
C GLU A 247 -0.49 -4.15 16.84
N VAL A 248 -1.83 -4.29 16.81
CA VAL A 248 -2.80 -3.22 17.05
C VAL A 248 -3.71 -3.69 18.18
N VAL A 249 -3.95 -2.83 19.14
CA VAL A 249 -4.71 -3.19 20.33
C VAL A 249 -5.99 -2.38 20.41
N ALA A 250 -7.14 -3.04 20.58
CA ALA A 250 -8.39 -2.39 20.91
C ALA A 250 -8.73 -2.62 22.40
N LEU A 251 -8.93 -1.55 23.15
CA LEU A 251 -9.46 -1.58 24.51
C LEU A 251 -10.96 -1.29 24.42
N VAL A 252 -11.78 -2.28 24.72
CA VAL A 252 -13.23 -2.23 24.56
C VAL A 252 -13.89 -2.13 25.92
N LYS A 253 -14.74 -1.12 26.11
CA LYS A 253 -15.57 -0.89 27.31
C LYS A 253 -17.01 -1.22 27.02
N GLY A 254 -17.61 -2.00 27.89
CA GLY A 254 -19.05 -2.36 27.80
C GLY A 254 -19.39 -3.23 26.58
N GLN A 255 -20.70 -3.32 26.32
CA GLN A 255 -21.21 -3.96 25.10
C GLN A 255 -21.32 -2.93 23.97
N ILE A 256 -20.82 -3.30 22.78
CA ILE A 256 -20.93 -2.47 21.60
C ILE A 256 -22.26 -2.76 20.91
N ASP A 257 -23.11 -1.72 20.81
CA ASP A 257 -24.32 -1.76 20.02
C ASP A 257 -24.07 -0.98 18.73
N ALA A 258 -24.20 -1.65 17.59
CA ALA A 258 -24.00 -1.05 16.29
C ALA A 258 -25.05 0.02 15.91
N ALA A 259 -26.22 0.04 16.59
CA ALA A 259 -27.30 0.99 16.30
C ALA A 259 -27.00 2.41 16.82
N GLU A 260 -26.16 2.52 17.86
CA GLU A 260 -25.86 3.81 18.48
C GLU A 260 -24.40 4.22 18.23
N PRO A 261 -24.11 5.54 18.16
CA PRO A 261 -22.73 6.02 18.05
C PRO A 261 -21.89 5.54 19.23
N VAL A 262 -20.70 5.05 18.95
CA VAL A 262 -19.74 4.55 19.95
C VAL A 262 -18.66 5.58 20.17
N MET A 263 -18.34 5.88 21.43
CA MET A 263 -17.23 6.76 21.77
C MET A 263 -15.90 6.08 21.44
N VAL A 264 -15.09 6.70 20.57
CA VAL A 264 -13.85 6.10 20.04
C VAL A 264 -12.67 7.06 20.19
N ARG A 265 -11.55 6.52 20.64
CA ARG A 265 -10.24 7.16 20.53
C ARG A 265 -9.31 6.36 19.65
N MET A 266 -8.80 6.98 18.59
CA MET A 266 -7.65 6.49 17.83
C MET A 266 -6.38 7.06 18.48
N HIS A 267 -5.58 6.21 19.12
CA HIS A 267 -4.40 6.62 19.87
C HIS A 267 -3.13 6.07 19.22
N VAL A 268 -2.33 6.94 18.63
CA VAL A 268 -0.99 6.56 18.14
C VAL A 268 -0.04 6.55 19.33
N HIS A 269 0.44 5.35 19.67
CA HIS A 269 1.37 5.14 20.78
C HIS A 269 2.65 5.98 20.64
N SER A 270 2.99 6.71 21.68
CA SER A 270 4.24 7.47 21.82
C SER A 270 4.99 7.01 23.04
N PRO A 271 6.16 6.35 22.91
CA PRO A 271 6.96 5.97 24.08
C PRO A 271 7.30 7.16 24.99
N MET A 272 7.53 8.34 24.40
CA MET A 272 7.89 9.53 25.17
C MET A 272 6.72 10.02 26.03
N ALA A 273 5.53 10.16 25.45
CA ALA A 273 4.34 10.64 26.17
C ALA A 273 3.69 9.55 27.04
N ASP A 274 3.57 8.31 26.52
CA ASP A 274 2.80 7.26 27.19
C ASP A 274 3.60 6.45 28.23
N LEU A 275 4.92 6.26 28.03
CA LEU A 275 5.76 5.50 28.96
C LEU A 275 6.64 6.41 29.84
N PHE A 276 7.21 7.47 29.26
CA PHE A 276 8.15 8.34 29.98
C PHE A 276 7.48 9.60 30.54
N ALA A 277 6.15 9.76 30.29
CA ALA A 277 5.36 10.89 30.79
C ALA A 277 5.97 12.26 30.41
N GLU A 278 6.52 12.37 29.19
CA GLU A 278 7.05 13.63 28.68
C GLU A 278 5.95 14.71 28.72
N GLN A 279 6.30 15.89 29.22
CA GLN A 279 5.35 17.02 29.30
C GLN A 279 5.19 17.66 27.93
N ASP A 280 4.22 17.16 27.15
CA ASP A 280 3.78 17.69 25.87
C ASP A 280 2.24 17.62 25.76
N ASP A 281 1.68 18.11 24.66
CA ASP A 281 0.23 18.10 24.38
C ASP A 281 -0.36 16.69 24.30
N ARG A 282 0.47 15.64 24.21
CA ARG A 282 0.08 14.23 24.11
C ARG A 282 0.10 13.53 25.47
N SER A 283 0.73 14.14 26.48
CA SER A 283 0.89 13.57 27.81
C SER A 283 -0.46 13.19 28.41
N GLY A 284 -0.59 11.95 28.88
CA GLY A 284 -1.79 11.46 29.55
C GLY A 284 -3.04 11.29 28.67
N LEU A 285 -2.96 11.55 27.36
CA LEU A 285 -4.14 11.43 26.46
C LEU A 285 -4.77 10.04 26.47
N LEU A 286 -3.95 8.98 26.53
CA LEU A 286 -4.46 7.59 26.60
C LEU A 286 -5.28 7.39 27.88
N GLY A 287 -4.73 7.77 29.03
CA GLY A 287 -5.40 7.64 30.33
C GLY A 287 -6.69 8.46 30.41
N ARG A 288 -6.68 9.70 29.92
CA ARG A 288 -7.88 10.56 29.87
C ARG A 288 -8.97 9.97 28.97
N ALA A 289 -8.61 9.47 27.80
CA ALA A 289 -9.55 8.81 26.91
C ALA A 289 -10.18 7.57 27.56
N MET A 290 -9.37 6.74 28.20
CA MET A 290 -9.86 5.55 28.92
C MET A 290 -10.77 5.95 30.10
N THR A 291 -10.44 6.98 30.86
CA THR A 291 -11.26 7.45 31.98
C THR A 291 -12.62 7.96 31.45
N LYS A 292 -12.62 8.82 30.42
CA LYS A 292 -13.84 9.38 29.83
C LYS A 292 -14.75 8.29 29.25
N ILE A 293 -14.18 7.32 28.52
CA ILE A 293 -14.95 6.17 28.03
C ILE A 293 -15.41 5.27 29.18
N GLY A 294 -14.62 5.16 30.25
CA GLY A 294 -14.99 4.42 31.46
C GLY A 294 -16.20 5.03 32.16
N GLU A 295 -16.29 6.35 32.25
CA GLU A 295 -17.41 7.11 32.80
C GLU A 295 -18.67 6.96 31.93
N GLU A 296 -18.53 6.97 30.62
CA GLU A 296 -19.62 6.69 29.66
C GLU A 296 -20.11 5.23 29.75
N GLY A 297 -19.24 4.33 30.21
CA GLY A 297 -19.55 2.90 30.34
C GLY A 297 -19.52 2.11 29.03
N ARG A 298 -19.30 2.76 27.88
CA ARG A 298 -19.25 2.16 26.56
C ARG A 298 -18.32 2.92 25.62
N GLY A 299 -17.44 2.21 24.92
CA GLY A 299 -16.57 2.79 23.91
C GLY A 299 -15.34 1.96 23.62
N VAL A 300 -14.47 2.50 22.76
CA VAL A 300 -13.25 1.82 22.30
C VAL A 300 -12.06 2.78 22.22
N VAL A 301 -10.92 2.35 22.71
CA VAL A 301 -9.63 2.96 22.39
C VAL A 301 -8.86 2.02 21.47
N VAL A 302 -8.55 2.46 20.26
CA VAL A 302 -7.66 1.72 19.35
C VAL A 302 -6.26 2.28 19.50
N VAL A 303 -5.34 1.47 19.99
CA VAL A 303 -3.92 1.81 20.16
C VAL A 303 -3.15 1.32 18.93
N LEU A 304 -2.60 2.27 18.18
CA LEU A 304 -1.83 2.06 16.99
C LEU A 304 -0.34 2.17 17.34
N SER A 305 0.38 1.06 17.24
CA SER A 305 1.80 1.00 17.61
C SER A 305 2.68 1.00 16.37
N SER A 306 3.71 1.84 16.33
CA SER A 306 4.72 1.78 15.28
C SER A 306 5.51 0.48 15.38
N THR A 307 5.74 -0.17 14.24
CA THR A 307 6.56 -1.38 14.12
C THR A 307 8.03 -1.09 13.82
N ALA A 308 8.42 0.20 13.78
CA ALA A 308 9.78 0.58 13.50
C ALA A 308 10.72 -0.01 14.57
N PRO A 309 11.71 -0.83 14.20
CA PRO A 309 12.80 -1.16 15.11
C PRO A 309 13.48 0.16 15.50
N ASP A 310 13.95 0.27 16.74
CA ASP A 310 14.62 1.48 17.25
C ASP A 310 13.76 2.76 17.26
N LEU A 311 12.44 2.67 17.47
CA LEU A 311 11.53 3.82 17.47
C LEU A 311 12.03 4.99 18.35
N VAL A 312 12.47 4.70 19.57
CA VAL A 312 12.99 5.73 20.49
C VAL A 312 14.25 6.38 19.93
N ALA A 313 15.17 5.61 19.36
CA ALA A 313 16.38 6.14 18.74
C ALA A 313 16.06 7.03 17.52
N CYS A 314 15.05 6.64 16.74
CA CYS A 314 14.57 7.46 15.62
C CYS A 314 13.99 8.80 16.08
N ILE A 315 13.20 8.80 17.17
CA ILE A 315 12.66 10.03 17.78
C ILE A 315 13.80 10.95 18.23
N ILE A 316 14.79 10.41 18.96
CA ILE A 316 15.94 11.18 19.45
C ILE A 316 16.69 11.83 18.29
N ARG A 317 17.06 11.05 17.25
CA ARG A 317 17.79 11.58 16.08
C ARG A 317 16.99 12.64 15.31
N ALA A 318 15.66 12.49 15.21
CA ALA A 318 14.82 13.48 14.55
C ALA A 318 14.84 14.81 15.29
N ARG A 319 14.77 14.79 16.64
CA ARG A 319 14.82 15.97 17.50
C ARG A 319 16.20 16.64 17.48
N GLU A 320 17.27 15.87 17.56
CA GLU A 320 18.64 16.37 17.43
C GLU A 320 18.88 17.09 16.09
N ALA A 321 18.24 16.62 15.04
CA ALA A 321 18.31 17.22 13.69
C ALA A 321 17.36 18.42 13.51
N GLY A 322 16.65 18.88 14.57
CA GLY A 322 15.67 19.97 14.50
C GLY A 322 14.50 19.70 13.56
N ARG A 323 14.26 18.42 13.22
CA ARG A 323 13.12 17.99 12.42
C ARG A 323 11.96 17.78 13.38
N GLU A 324 10.88 18.54 13.20
CA GLU A 324 9.61 18.21 13.84
C GLU A 324 9.23 16.76 13.50
N GLU A 325 8.49 16.09 14.39
CA GLU A 325 7.94 14.74 14.18
C GLU A 325 6.94 14.69 12.99
N SER A 326 7.26 15.40 11.89
CA SER A 326 6.44 15.40 10.66
C SER A 326 6.30 14.00 10.07
N GLY A 327 7.26 13.09 10.32
CA GLY A 327 7.12 11.67 10.06
C GLY A 327 5.98 11.01 10.85
N ALA A 328 5.68 11.46 12.05
CA ALA A 328 4.59 10.93 12.86
C ALA A 328 3.20 11.25 12.28
N ARG A 329 3.01 12.40 11.62
CA ARG A 329 1.73 12.75 10.96
C ARG A 329 1.45 11.87 9.74
N THR A 330 2.45 11.62 8.90
CA THR A 330 2.29 10.76 7.72
C THR A 330 2.08 9.29 8.09
N VAL A 331 2.75 8.82 9.15
CA VAL A 331 2.54 7.49 9.73
C VAL A 331 1.14 7.41 10.34
N ALA A 332 0.69 8.42 11.08
CA ALA A 332 -0.65 8.46 11.69
C ALA A 332 -1.78 8.29 10.66
N VAL A 333 -1.73 9.00 9.52
CA VAL A 333 -2.75 8.89 8.47
C VAL A 333 -2.79 7.47 7.87
N ARG A 334 -1.64 6.81 7.73
CA ARG A 334 -1.57 5.41 7.25
C ARG A 334 -2.14 4.43 8.29
N GLU A 335 -1.91 4.69 9.55
CA GLU A 335 -2.34 3.82 10.64
C GLU A 335 -3.83 3.96 10.98
N TYR A 336 -4.46 5.11 10.70
CA TYR A 336 -5.92 5.28 10.89
C TYR A 336 -6.75 4.31 10.03
N GLY A 337 -6.28 3.94 8.84
CA GLY A 337 -6.93 2.91 8.02
C GLY A 337 -6.94 1.52 8.67
N ILE A 338 -5.86 1.16 9.36
CA ILE A 338 -5.79 -0.09 10.15
C ILE A 338 -6.75 0.00 11.35
N GLY A 339 -6.77 1.14 12.04
CA GLY A 339 -7.72 1.39 13.13
C GLY A 339 -9.18 1.33 12.68
N ALA A 340 -9.50 1.84 11.49
CA ALA A 340 -10.83 1.74 10.90
C ALA A 340 -11.25 0.28 10.68
N GLN A 341 -10.34 -0.56 10.20
CA GLN A 341 -10.62 -1.99 10.03
C GLN A 341 -10.83 -2.72 11.36
N VAL A 342 -10.10 -2.31 12.41
CA VAL A 342 -10.37 -2.81 13.78
C VAL A 342 -11.77 -2.42 14.24
N LEU A 343 -12.20 -1.18 14.01
CA LEU A 343 -13.56 -0.75 14.35
C LEU A 343 -14.61 -1.52 13.56
N THR A 344 -14.38 -1.74 12.27
CA THR A 344 -15.28 -2.56 11.41
C THR A 344 -15.39 -4.01 11.91
N ASP A 345 -14.25 -4.63 12.30
CA ASP A 345 -14.23 -5.99 12.89
C ASP A 345 -15.01 -6.06 14.22
N LEU A 346 -15.02 -4.96 14.99
CA LEU A 346 -15.80 -4.81 16.20
C LEU A 346 -17.29 -4.48 15.94
N GLY A 347 -17.71 -4.33 14.66
CA GLY A 347 -19.06 -3.98 14.25
C GLY A 347 -19.41 -2.50 14.45
N ILE A 348 -18.42 -1.60 14.51
CA ILE A 348 -18.62 -0.17 14.78
C ILE A 348 -18.58 0.60 13.47
N HIS A 349 -19.70 1.24 13.12
CA HIS A 349 -19.85 2.03 11.90
C HIS A 349 -20.19 3.50 12.16
N ARG A 350 -20.64 3.86 13.38
CA ARG A 350 -20.96 5.23 13.78
C ARG A 350 -20.20 5.57 15.05
N ILE A 351 -19.43 6.66 15.02
CA ILE A 351 -18.55 7.00 16.14
C ILE A 351 -18.72 8.44 16.61
N SER A 352 -18.58 8.65 17.93
CA SER A 352 -18.24 9.94 18.54
C SER A 352 -16.74 9.93 18.80
N LEU A 353 -15.98 10.72 18.02
CA LEU A 353 -14.54 10.66 18.03
C LEU A 353 -13.94 11.54 19.13
N LEU A 354 -13.10 10.96 20.00
CA LEU A 354 -12.30 11.72 20.97
C LEU A 354 -11.01 12.22 20.34
N SER A 355 -10.93 13.53 20.07
CA SER A 355 -9.75 14.16 19.46
C SER A 355 -9.58 15.60 19.89
N ASN A 356 -8.32 16.01 20.15
CA ASN A 356 -7.95 17.40 20.41
C ASN A 356 -7.49 18.14 19.14
N SER A 357 -7.43 17.46 17.99
CA SER A 357 -6.98 18.06 16.74
C SER A 357 -8.16 18.29 15.80
N ASP A 358 -8.20 19.47 15.17
CA ASP A 358 -9.18 19.83 14.12
C ASP A 358 -8.88 19.14 12.77
N THR A 359 -8.03 18.12 12.76
CA THR A 359 -7.60 17.46 11.54
C THR A 359 -8.79 16.69 10.96
N ASN A 360 -9.15 17.00 9.72
CA ASN A 360 -10.13 16.23 8.94
C ASN A 360 -9.66 14.76 8.85
N PHE A 361 -10.36 13.86 9.50
CA PHE A 361 -10.11 12.41 9.45
C PHE A 361 -10.67 11.81 8.14
N VAL A 362 -10.28 12.40 7.01
CA VAL A 362 -10.74 12.06 5.64
C VAL A 362 -10.57 10.56 5.28
N GLY A 363 -9.89 9.80 6.14
CA GLY A 363 -9.65 8.37 5.88
C GLY A 363 -10.72 7.41 6.41
N LEU A 364 -11.58 7.81 7.34
CA LEU A 364 -12.54 6.89 7.98
C LEU A 364 -13.79 6.66 7.13
N ASP A 365 -14.26 7.67 6.40
CA ASP A 365 -15.42 7.58 5.50
C ASP A 365 -15.24 6.47 4.44
N GLY A 366 -13.99 6.28 3.97
CA GLY A 366 -13.62 5.24 3.01
C GLY A 366 -13.79 3.81 3.53
N TYR A 367 -13.95 3.63 4.85
CA TYR A 367 -14.18 2.32 5.50
C TYR A 367 -15.64 2.15 5.98
N GLY A 368 -16.55 3.03 5.59
CA GLY A 368 -17.94 2.98 6.01
C GLY A 368 -18.14 3.35 7.48
N ILE A 369 -17.24 4.19 8.04
CA ILE A 369 -17.34 4.70 9.41
C ILE A 369 -17.76 6.17 9.35
N GLU A 370 -18.93 6.46 9.90
CA GLU A 370 -19.49 7.79 10.05
C GLU A 370 -19.05 8.43 11.36
N ILE A 371 -18.40 9.59 11.31
CA ILE A 371 -18.13 10.41 12.50
C ILE A 371 -19.35 11.30 12.72
N VAL A 372 -20.15 10.97 13.72
CA VAL A 372 -21.38 11.72 14.05
C VAL A 372 -21.11 12.91 14.97
N ASP A 373 -20.03 12.87 15.73
CA ASP A 373 -19.63 13.91 16.70
C ASP A 373 -18.12 13.83 16.97
N GLN A 374 -17.53 14.95 17.35
CA GLN A 374 -16.15 15.05 17.80
C GLN A 374 -16.08 15.77 19.15
N GLN A 375 -15.41 15.14 20.10
CA GLN A 375 -15.26 15.65 21.45
C GLN A 375 -13.80 15.82 21.84
N SER A 376 -13.46 16.95 22.46
CA SER A 376 -12.13 17.18 23.02
C SER A 376 -11.92 16.37 24.31
N LEU A 377 -10.66 15.95 24.53
CA LEU A 377 -10.19 15.32 25.77
C LEU A 377 -9.81 16.32 26.86
N GLY A 378 -9.85 17.64 26.55
CA GLY A 378 -9.32 18.68 27.42
C GLY A 378 -7.79 18.65 27.51
N CYS A 379 -7.20 19.78 27.83
CA CYS A 379 -5.82 19.88 28.31
C CYS A 379 -5.93 20.20 29.83
N ASP A 380 -5.40 19.32 30.67
CA ASP A 380 -5.09 19.78 32.05
C ASP A 380 -3.92 20.73 31.94
N ILE A 381 -4.17 22.01 32.29
CA ILE A 381 -3.16 23.07 32.42
C ILE A 381 -2.36 22.83 33.70
#